data_6554685a3e2f28f41c54b32604b822d0
#
_entry.id   6554685a3e2f28f41c54b32604b822d0
#
_cell.length_a   1.000
_cell.length_b   1.000
_cell.length_c   1.000
_cell.angle_alpha   90.00
_cell.angle_beta   90.00
_cell.angle_gamma   90.00
#
_symmetry.space_group_name_H-M   'P 1'
#
loop_
_entity.id
_entity.type
_entity.pdbx_description
1 polymer ?
#
loop_
_entity_poly.entity_id
_entity_poly.type
_entity_poly.pdbx_seq_one_letter_code
_entity_poly.pdbx_strand_id
1 'polypeptide(L)'
;SIPNNLTQFVIARLVGGVGVGIASLLSPMYISEIAPAKIRGTLVTLYQLAIVIGINLVYYINLQIASSGDAQWNLDIGWRIMLGSEVIPALIFIILLFFIPESPRWLASKGKIDSAKAIIEKINGQNKSAELLNEIQDSFKEEKGSILVLFTSGLRMAIVVGMFLAFFSQI
;
A
#
# COMPACT_ATOMS: atom_id res chain seq x y z
N SER A 1 -19.24 9.85 -7.69
CA SER A 1 -19.08 10.84 -6.64
C SER A 1 -20.33 11.72 -6.57
N ILE A 2 -20.87 11.85 -5.35
CA ILE A 2 -22.15 12.54 -5.14
C ILE A 2 -22.01 13.57 -4.01
N PRO A 3 -20.96 14.41 -3.95
CA PRO A 3 -20.98 15.50 -2.99
C PRO A 3 -21.91 16.59 -3.49
N ASN A 4 -22.88 16.96 -2.66
CA ASN A 4 -23.80 18.06 -2.93
C ASN A 4 -23.27 19.41 -2.41
N ASN A 5 -22.21 19.37 -1.57
CA ASN A 5 -21.55 20.56 -1.04
C ASN A 5 -20.05 20.32 -0.85
N LEU A 6 -19.29 21.43 -0.72
CA LEU A 6 -17.83 21.41 -0.57
C LEU A 6 -17.37 20.61 0.66
N THR A 7 -18.11 20.69 1.76
CA THR A 7 -17.74 19.98 3.01
C THR A 7 -17.78 18.47 2.82
N GLN A 8 -18.80 17.92 2.17
CA GLN A 8 -18.89 16.49 1.86
C GLN A 8 -17.75 16.06 0.93
N PHE A 9 -17.40 16.89 -0.04
CA PHE A 9 -16.27 16.62 -0.94
C PHE A 9 -14.95 16.54 -0.18
N VAL A 10 -14.68 17.52 0.69
CA VAL A 10 -13.44 17.55 1.50
C VAL A 10 -13.36 16.35 2.42
N ILE A 11 -14.44 15.99 3.13
CA ILE A 11 -14.47 14.82 4.01
C ILE A 11 -14.19 13.54 3.23
N ALA A 12 -14.84 13.37 2.07
CA ALA A 12 -14.61 12.19 1.23
C ALA A 12 -13.15 12.10 0.75
N ARG A 13 -12.52 13.22 0.39
CA ARG A 13 -11.11 13.30 0.01
C ARG A 13 -10.17 12.99 1.17
N LEU A 14 -10.47 13.46 2.38
CA LEU A 14 -9.69 13.13 3.57
C LEU A 14 -9.73 11.63 3.88
N VAL A 15 -10.91 11.03 3.85
CA VAL A 15 -11.07 9.58 4.06
C VAL A 15 -10.33 8.78 2.97
N GLY A 16 -10.47 9.18 1.71
CA GLY A 16 -9.75 8.57 0.59
C GLY A 16 -8.23 8.69 0.76
N GLY A 17 -7.74 9.87 1.15
CA GLY A 17 -6.31 10.12 1.41
C GLY A 17 -5.74 9.23 2.50
N VAL A 18 -6.48 9.02 3.60
CA VAL A 18 -6.08 8.07 4.65
C VAL A 18 -5.97 6.65 4.08
N GLY A 19 -6.94 6.22 3.28
CA GLY A 19 -6.91 4.90 2.64
C GLY A 19 -5.70 4.71 1.73
N VAL A 20 -5.41 5.70 0.88
CA VAL A 20 -4.23 5.70 -0.01
C VAL A 20 -2.94 5.70 0.81
N GLY A 21 -2.85 6.49 1.89
CA GLY A 21 -1.68 6.51 2.77
C GLY A 21 -1.41 5.15 3.41
N ILE A 22 -2.44 4.49 3.93
CA ILE A 22 -2.34 3.14 4.49
C ILE A 22 -1.89 2.14 3.42
N ALA A 23 -2.50 2.15 2.24
CA ALA A 23 -2.15 1.25 1.15
C ALA A 23 -0.71 1.45 0.67
N SER A 24 -0.25 2.70 0.58
CA SER A 24 1.12 3.05 0.17
C SER A 24 2.18 2.56 1.15
N LEU A 25 1.85 2.48 2.45
CA LEU A 25 2.73 1.94 3.48
C LEU A 25 2.69 0.41 3.50
N LEU A 26 1.49 -0.17 3.50
CA LEU A 26 1.32 -1.61 3.69
C LEU A 26 1.75 -2.43 2.48
N SER A 27 1.59 -1.91 1.26
CA SER A 27 1.92 -2.67 0.04
C SER A 27 3.41 -3.03 -0.06
N PRO A 28 4.37 -2.09 0.05
CA PRO A 28 5.79 -2.45 0.02
C PRO A 28 6.22 -3.25 1.25
N MET A 29 5.61 -3.02 2.41
CA MET A 29 5.85 -3.80 3.63
C MET A 29 5.44 -5.27 3.41
N TYR A 30 4.24 -5.52 2.91
CA TYR A 30 3.75 -6.85 2.59
C TYR A 30 4.65 -7.57 1.57
N ILE A 31 5.05 -6.86 0.50
CA ILE A 31 6.00 -7.40 -0.49
C ILE A 31 7.32 -7.79 0.19
N SER A 32 7.82 -6.96 1.10
CA SER A 32 9.09 -7.24 1.79
C SER A 32 9.02 -8.46 2.72
N GLU A 33 7.85 -8.76 3.27
CA GLU A 33 7.61 -9.91 4.15
C GLU A 33 7.43 -11.23 3.39
N ILE A 34 6.77 -11.18 2.23
CA ILE A 34 6.44 -12.39 1.45
C ILE A 34 7.50 -12.71 0.40
N ALA A 35 8.09 -11.70 -0.22
CA ALA A 35 8.97 -11.91 -1.37
C ALA A 35 10.28 -12.60 -0.99
N PRO A 36 10.69 -13.66 -1.74
CA PRO A 36 12.02 -14.23 -1.60
C PRO A 36 13.09 -13.16 -1.76
N ALA A 37 14.16 -13.22 -0.95
CA ALA A 37 15.22 -12.22 -0.92
C ALA A 37 15.82 -11.90 -2.32
N LYS A 38 15.90 -12.90 -3.19
CA LYS A 38 16.47 -12.80 -4.54
C LYS A 38 15.67 -11.85 -5.45
N ILE A 39 14.34 -11.78 -5.31
CA ILE A 39 13.45 -11.02 -6.21
C ILE A 39 12.74 -9.85 -5.50
N ARG A 40 12.96 -9.67 -4.20
CA ARG A 40 12.31 -8.64 -3.38
C ARG A 40 12.48 -7.23 -3.96
N GLY A 41 13.71 -6.87 -4.34
CA GLY A 41 14.00 -5.58 -4.96
C GLY A 41 13.23 -5.39 -6.28
N THR A 42 13.18 -6.41 -7.13
CA THR A 42 12.41 -6.36 -8.38
C THR A 42 10.92 -6.15 -8.14
N LEU A 43 10.34 -6.84 -7.14
CA LEU A 43 8.91 -6.69 -6.82
C LEU A 43 8.58 -5.29 -6.27
N VAL A 44 9.47 -4.71 -5.46
CA VAL A 44 9.32 -3.33 -4.99
C VAL A 44 9.42 -2.33 -6.15
N THR A 45 10.32 -2.57 -7.11
CA THR A 45 10.41 -1.73 -8.32
C THR A 45 9.16 -1.87 -9.19
N LEU A 46 8.63 -3.09 -9.35
CA LEU A 46 7.38 -3.33 -10.09
C LEU A 46 6.18 -2.63 -9.42
N TYR A 47 6.13 -2.61 -8.09
CA TYR A 47 5.12 -1.85 -7.36
C TYR A 47 5.20 -0.35 -7.71
N GLN A 48 6.39 0.23 -7.72
CA GLN A 48 6.57 1.63 -8.10
C GLN A 48 6.19 1.88 -9.57
N LEU A 49 6.56 0.98 -10.47
CA LEU A 49 6.15 1.04 -11.88
C LEU A 49 4.62 0.99 -12.04
N ALA A 50 3.95 0.14 -11.28
CA ALA A 50 2.49 0.03 -11.31
C ALA A 50 1.81 1.34 -10.89
N ILE A 51 2.37 2.06 -9.89
CA ILE A 51 1.87 3.40 -9.50
C ILE A 51 1.98 4.37 -10.68
N VAL A 52 3.14 4.43 -11.34
CA VAL A 52 3.35 5.33 -12.47
C VAL A 52 2.41 5.02 -13.63
N ILE A 53 2.23 3.73 -13.95
CA ILE A 53 1.27 3.29 -14.99
C ILE A 53 -0.16 3.69 -14.58
N GLY A 54 -0.54 3.49 -13.33
CA GLY A 54 -1.86 3.87 -12.81
C GLY A 54 -2.14 5.35 -12.95
N ILE A 55 -1.17 6.20 -12.61
CA ILE A 55 -1.27 7.66 -12.78
C ILE A 55 -1.50 8.03 -14.25
N ASN A 56 -0.69 7.48 -15.17
CA ASN A 56 -0.84 7.76 -16.60
C ASN A 56 -2.20 7.28 -17.14
N LEU A 57 -2.67 6.12 -16.69
CA LEU A 57 -3.97 5.59 -17.08
C LEU A 57 -5.12 6.51 -16.64
N VAL A 58 -5.07 7.02 -15.41
CA VAL A 58 -6.07 7.96 -14.88
C VAL A 58 -6.07 9.27 -15.67
N TYR A 59 -4.89 9.82 -16.00
CA TYR A 59 -4.82 11.01 -16.86
C TYR A 59 -5.42 10.77 -18.23
N TYR A 60 -5.15 9.62 -18.84
CA TYR A 60 -5.71 9.27 -20.14
C TYR A 60 -7.25 9.14 -20.07
N ILE A 61 -7.78 8.44 -19.07
CA ILE A 61 -9.22 8.29 -18.86
C ILE A 61 -9.88 9.66 -18.64
N ASN A 62 -9.28 10.51 -17.81
CA ASN A 62 -9.80 11.85 -17.54
C ASN A 62 -9.78 12.73 -18.80
N LEU A 63 -8.75 12.62 -19.65
CA LEU A 63 -8.70 13.30 -20.94
C LEU A 63 -9.83 12.85 -21.86
N GLN A 64 -10.12 11.56 -21.95
CA GLN A 64 -11.23 11.03 -22.75
C GLN A 64 -12.59 11.54 -22.24
N ILE A 65 -12.77 11.56 -20.92
CA ILE A 65 -13.99 12.08 -20.32
C ILE A 65 -14.11 13.59 -20.60
N ALA A 66 -13.02 14.36 -20.40
CA ALA A 66 -13.03 15.80 -20.65
C ALA A 66 -13.35 16.16 -22.11
N SER A 67 -12.89 15.35 -23.05
CA SER A 67 -13.14 15.56 -24.49
C SER A 67 -14.51 15.09 -24.96
N SER A 68 -15.29 14.43 -24.11
CA SER A 68 -16.64 13.91 -24.44
C SER A 68 -17.74 14.98 -24.39
N GLY A 69 -17.45 16.17 -23.86
CA GLY A 69 -18.41 17.28 -23.77
C GLY A 69 -17.73 18.64 -23.83
N ASP A 70 -18.54 19.68 -23.82
CA ASP A 70 -18.08 21.06 -23.80
C ASP A 70 -17.63 21.52 -22.39
N ALA A 71 -17.17 22.76 -22.27
CA ALA A 71 -16.70 23.32 -21.00
C ALA A 71 -17.81 23.34 -19.93
N GLN A 72 -19.04 23.64 -20.32
CA GLN A 72 -20.17 23.68 -19.39
C GLN A 72 -20.54 22.26 -18.90
N TRP A 73 -20.58 21.29 -19.79
CA TRP A 73 -20.80 19.88 -19.42
C TRP A 73 -19.73 19.37 -18.46
N ASN A 74 -18.47 19.74 -18.68
CA ASN A 74 -17.37 19.36 -17.78
C ASN A 74 -17.53 19.96 -16.38
N LEU A 75 -18.05 21.20 -16.27
CA LEU A 75 -18.35 21.84 -15.00
C LEU A 75 -19.55 21.22 -14.26
N ASP A 76 -20.54 20.75 -14.99
CA ASP A 76 -21.77 20.23 -14.40
C ASP A 76 -21.68 18.73 -14.06
N ILE A 77 -21.13 17.93 -14.96
CA ILE A 77 -21.17 16.47 -14.90
C ILE A 77 -19.78 15.83 -15.04
N GLY A 78 -18.95 16.30 -15.97
CA GLY A 78 -17.69 15.67 -16.37
C GLY A 78 -16.77 15.37 -15.18
N TRP A 79 -16.55 16.32 -14.29
CA TRP A 79 -15.71 16.13 -13.10
C TRP A 79 -16.22 15.03 -12.17
N ARG A 80 -17.55 14.82 -12.10
CA ARG A 80 -18.16 13.76 -11.28
C ARG A 80 -17.88 12.39 -11.87
N ILE A 81 -17.91 12.27 -13.19
CA ILE A 81 -17.58 11.04 -13.91
C ILE A 81 -16.10 10.72 -13.76
N MET A 82 -15.20 11.73 -13.88
CA MET A 82 -13.78 11.56 -13.65
C MET A 82 -13.50 10.99 -12.26
N LEU A 83 -14.06 11.57 -11.21
CA LEU A 83 -13.93 11.06 -9.84
C LEU A 83 -14.62 9.71 -9.65
N GLY A 84 -15.75 9.48 -10.33
CA GLY A 84 -16.46 8.20 -10.31
C GLY A 84 -15.69 7.06 -10.97
N SER A 85 -14.87 7.34 -11.97
CA SER A 85 -14.07 6.34 -12.67
C SER A 85 -13.05 5.65 -11.75
N GLU A 86 -12.60 6.31 -10.67
CA GLU A 86 -11.71 5.76 -9.64
C GLU A 86 -12.33 4.56 -8.88
N VAL A 87 -13.65 4.43 -8.89
CA VAL A 87 -14.37 3.32 -8.24
C VAL A 87 -14.04 1.98 -8.89
N ILE A 88 -13.85 1.95 -10.22
CA ILE A 88 -13.59 0.72 -10.96
C ILE A 88 -12.29 0.04 -10.50
N PRO A 89 -11.12 0.70 -10.55
CA PRO A 89 -9.88 0.10 -10.06
C PRO A 89 -9.92 -0.18 -8.55
N ALA A 90 -10.61 0.63 -7.75
CA ALA A 90 -10.78 0.39 -6.32
C ALA A 90 -11.57 -0.90 -6.04
N LEU A 91 -12.65 -1.16 -6.77
CA LEU A 91 -13.40 -2.41 -6.65
C LEU A 91 -12.58 -3.62 -7.08
N ILE A 92 -11.85 -3.53 -8.19
CA ILE A 92 -10.94 -4.59 -8.63
C ILE A 92 -9.90 -4.87 -7.53
N PHE A 93 -9.32 -3.84 -6.95
CA PHE A 93 -8.35 -3.98 -5.86
C PHE A 93 -8.96 -4.69 -4.64
N ILE A 94 -10.15 -4.29 -4.20
CA ILE A 94 -10.86 -4.94 -3.09
C ILE A 94 -11.10 -6.43 -3.38
N ILE A 95 -11.54 -6.77 -4.59
CA ILE A 95 -11.76 -8.17 -4.98
C ILE A 95 -10.45 -8.95 -4.93
N LEU A 96 -9.36 -8.38 -5.45
CA LEU A 96 -8.05 -9.03 -5.45
C LEU A 96 -7.49 -9.24 -4.05
N LEU A 97 -7.80 -8.36 -3.08
CA LEU A 97 -7.37 -8.52 -1.69
C LEU A 97 -7.87 -9.82 -1.05
N PHE A 98 -9.04 -10.34 -1.45
CA PHE A 98 -9.55 -11.61 -0.94
C PHE A 98 -8.73 -12.83 -1.39
N PHE A 99 -7.92 -12.71 -2.44
CA PHE A 99 -7.05 -13.77 -2.95
C PHE A 99 -5.63 -13.72 -2.40
N ILE A 100 -5.28 -12.65 -1.71
CA ILE A 100 -3.95 -12.47 -1.14
C ILE A 100 -3.86 -13.24 0.18
N PRO A 101 -2.86 -14.14 0.37
CA PRO A 101 -2.67 -14.84 1.63
C PRO A 101 -2.24 -13.87 2.75
N GLU A 102 -2.51 -14.26 3.99
CA GLU A 102 -2.02 -13.51 5.14
C GLU A 102 -0.47 -13.50 5.20
N SER A 103 0.11 -12.46 5.80
CA SER A 103 1.56 -12.41 6.00
C SER A 103 2.02 -13.55 6.94
N PRO A 104 3.06 -14.32 6.57
CA PRO A 104 3.63 -15.34 7.44
C PRO A 104 4.09 -14.77 8.79
N ARG A 105 4.63 -13.55 8.79
CA ARG A 105 5.07 -12.86 10.00
C ARG A 105 3.89 -12.54 10.92
N TRP A 106 2.80 -12.04 10.35
CA TRP A 106 1.57 -11.78 11.10
C TRP A 106 0.95 -13.07 11.66
N LEU A 107 0.89 -14.14 10.87
CA LEU A 107 0.38 -15.44 11.32
C LEU A 107 1.22 -15.99 12.48
N ALA A 108 2.55 -15.91 12.39
CA ALA A 108 3.44 -16.32 13.46
C ALA A 108 3.24 -15.48 14.72
N SER A 109 3.05 -14.17 14.62
CA SER A 109 2.76 -13.29 15.77
C SER A 109 1.45 -13.64 16.47
N LYS A 110 0.48 -14.24 15.75
CA LYS A 110 -0.80 -14.74 16.27
C LYS A 110 -0.74 -16.20 16.75
N GLY A 111 0.44 -16.81 16.77
CA GLY A 111 0.63 -18.20 17.17
C GLY A 111 0.16 -19.23 16.14
N LYS A 112 -0.23 -18.82 14.94
CA LYS A 112 -0.66 -19.71 13.85
C LYS A 112 0.54 -20.22 13.04
N ILE A 113 1.43 -20.95 13.73
CA ILE A 113 2.73 -21.36 13.20
C ILE A 113 2.59 -22.27 11.98
N ASP A 114 1.68 -23.23 12.01
CA ASP A 114 1.48 -24.17 10.88
C ASP A 114 1.00 -23.46 9.62
N SER A 115 0.10 -22.48 9.75
CA SER A 115 -0.35 -21.66 8.64
C SER A 115 0.77 -20.78 8.07
N ALA A 116 1.59 -20.18 8.93
CA ALA A 116 2.76 -19.40 8.52
C ALA A 116 3.75 -20.28 7.74
N LYS A 117 4.04 -21.48 8.26
CA LYS A 117 4.91 -22.46 7.63
C LYS A 117 4.41 -22.86 6.25
N ALA A 118 3.12 -23.18 6.11
CA ALA A 118 2.53 -23.57 4.82
C ALA A 118 2.69 -22.47 3.75
N ILE A 119 2.54 -21.20 4.12
CA ILE A 119 2.73 -20.08 3.19
C ILE A 119 4.21 -19.94 2.81
N ILE A 120 5.13 -20.02 3.78
CA ILE A 120 6.57 -19.95 3.53
C ILE A 120 7.01 -21.10 2.61
N GLU A 121 6.53 -22.32 2.84
CA GLU A 121 6.81 -23.49 1.99
C GLU A 121 6.33 -23.29 0.56
N LYS A 122 5.15 -22.74 0.39
CA LYS A 122 4.58 -22.45 -0.94
C LYS A 122 5.40 -21.43 -1.73
N ILE A 123 6.03 -20.47 -1.05
CA ILE A 123 6.74 -19.36 -1.68
C ILE A 123 8.24 -19.65 -1.85
N ASN A 124 8.87 -20.21 -0.82
CA ASN A 124 10.34 -20.38 -0.74
C ASN A 124 10.81 -21.84 -0.88
N GLY A 125 9.85 -22.79 -0.93
CA GLY A 125 10.15 -24.23 -0.93
C GLY A 125 10.39 -24.80 0.45
N GLN A 126 10.27 -26.14 0.57
CA GLN A 126 10.36 -26.85 1.86
C GLN A 126 11.71 -26.67 2.57
N ASN A 127 12.80 -26.65 1.80
CA ASN A 127 14.17 -26.66 2.35
C ASN A 127 14.52 -25.41 3.18
N LYS A 128 13.85 -24.27 2.93
CA LYS A 128 14.11 -22.98 3.62
C LYS A 128 13.02 -22.59 4.61
N SER A 129 11.92 -23.33 4.64
CA SER A 129 10.76 -22.94 5.44
C SER A 129 11.04 -22.95 6.94
N ALA A 130 11.78 -23.94 7.44
CA ALA A 130 12.12 -24.05 8.86
C ALA A 130 13.08 -22.94 9.30
N GLU A 131 14.08 -22.62 8.49
CA GLU A 131 15.05 -21.56 8.76
C GLU A 131 14.36 -20.19 8.82
N LEU A 132 13.56 -19.84 7.79
CA LEU A 132 12.83 -18.59 7.73
C LEU A 132 11.79 -18.45 8.86
N LEU A 133 11.14 -19.55 9.24
CA LEU A 133 10.22 -19.53 10.37
C LEU A 133 10.93 -19.26 11.69
N ASN A 134 12.09 -19.86 11.91
CA ASN A 134 12.91 -19.61 13.09
C ASN A 134 13.40 -18.15 13.12
N GLU A 135 13.86 -17.60 12.01
CA GLU A 135 14.25 -16.17 11.91
C GLU A 135 13.08 -15.25 12.29
N ILE A 136 11.86 -15.54 11.80
CA ILE A 136 10.67 -14.77 12.16
C ILE A 136 10.39 -14.87 13.66
N GLN A 137 10.48 -16.06 14.26
CA GLN A 137 10.22 -16.25 15.70
C GLN A 137 11.28 -15.57 16.57
N ASP A 138 12.54 -15.62 16.17
CA ASP A 138 13.64 -14.98 16.90
C ASP A 138 13.53 -13.45 16.83
N SER A 139 13.10 -12.90 15.70
CA SER A 139 12.86 -11.45 15.58
C SER A 139 11.79 -10.95 16.58
N PHE A 140 10.79 -11.75 16.95
CA PHE A 140 9.81 -11.37 17.96
C PHE A 140 10.36 -11.37 19.41
N LYS A 141 11.41 -12.16 19.67
CA LYS A 141 12.08 -12.14 20.99
C LYS A 141 12.89 -10.87 21.19
N GLU A 142 13.44 -10.34 20.11
CA GLU A 142 14.24 -9.11 20.12
C GLU A 142 13.36 -7.83 20.08
N GLU A 143 12.16 -7.90 19.49
CA GLU A 143 11.23 -6.76 19.33
C GLU A 143 10.50 -6.36 20.63
N LYS A 144 11.13 -6.34 21.78
CA LYS A 144 10.60 -5.66 22.99
C LYS A 144 10.84 -4.15 22.98
N GLY A 145 10.89 -3.54 21.79
CA GLY A 145 11.05 -2.10 21.63
C GLY A 145 9.76 -1.34 21.93
N SER A 146 9.77 -0.53 22.98
CA SER A 146 8.73 0.48 23.22
C SER A 146 8.81 1.55 22.13
N ILE A 147 7.63 2.10 21.71
CA ILE A 147 7.57 3.27 20.82
C ILE A 147 8.44 4.44 21.32
N LEU A 148 8.67 4.51 22.64
CA LEU A 148 9.57 5.48 23.25
C LEU A 148 11.04 5.36 22.80
N VAL A 149 11.47 4.20 22.33
CA VAL A 149 12.83 3.99 21.77
C VAL A 149 13.01 4.79 20.48
N LEU A 150 11.96 5.06 19.73
CA LEU A 150 12.01 5.93 18.54
C LEU A 150 12.47 7.36 18.86
N PHE A 151 12.26 7.81 20.09
CA PHE A 151 12.65 9.15 20.54
C PHE A 151 14.03 9.18 21.20
N THR A 152 14.78 8.10 21.21
CA THR A 152 16.18 8.08 21.67
C THR A 152 17.09 8.85 20.72
N SER A 153 18.20 9.37 21.22
CA SER A 153 19.08 10.30 20.47
C SER A 153 19.58 9.77 19.12
N GLY A 154 19.78 8.44 19.00
CA GLY A 154 20.24 7.81 17.74
C GLY A 154 19.15 7.71 16.66
N LEU A 155 17.90 7.48 17.05
CA LEU A 155 16.79 7.30 16.12
C LEU A 155 16.09 8.62 15.75
N ARG A 156 16.22 9.65 16.57
CA ARG A 156 15.65 10.99 16.31
C ARG A 156 16.13 11.57 14.98
N MET A 157 17.42 11.46 14.68
CA MET A 157 17.97 11.93 13.41
C MET A 157 17.39 11.18 12.21
N ALA A 158 17.24 9.86 12.32
CA ALA A 158 16.63 9.05 11.27
C ALA A 158 15.17 9.43 11.02
N ILE A 159 14.40 9.73 12.06
CA ILE A 159 13.01 10.20 11.94
C ILE A 159 12.98 11.56 11.25
N VAL A 160 13.82 12.52 11.67
CA VAL A 160 13.88 13.86 11.06
C VAL A 160 14.24 13.75 9.58
N VAL A 161 15.29 13.00 9.24
CA VAL A 161 15.71 12.78 7.84
C VAL A 161 14.58 12.10 7.05
N GLY A 162 13.91 11.09 7.60
CA GLY A 162 12.80 10.41 6.97
C GLY A 162 11.61 11.35 6.70
N MET A 163 11.26 12.22 7.65
CA MET A 163 10.22 13.24 7.46
C MET A 163 10.59 14.25 6.37
N PHE A 164 11.84 14.73 6.36
CA PHE A 164 12.32 15.64 5.32
C PHE A 164 12.30 14.99 3.94
N LEU A 165 12.78 13.76 3.83
CA LEU A 165 12.74 13.01 2.56
C LEU A 165 11.29 12.80 2.09
N ALA A 166 10.36 12.43 2.98
CA ALA A 166 8.96 12.28 2.65
C ALA A 166 8.33 13.60 2.19
N PHE A 167 8.65 14.71 2.86
CA PHE A 167 8.18 16.04 2.47
C PHE A 167 8.70 16.44 1.08
N PHE A 168 10.00 16.33 0.84
CA PHE A 168 10.61 16.74 -0.44
C PHE A 168 10.27 15.78 -1.59
N SER A 169 9.90 14.55 -1.32
CA SER A 169 9.45 13.62 -2.37
C SER A 169 8.06 13.92 -2.94
N GLN A 170 7.29 14.82 -2.29
CA GLN A 170 5.94 15.22 -2.70
C GLN A 170 5.89 16.61 -3.37
N ILE A 171 7.02 17.30 -3.46
CA ILE A 171 7.19 18.57 -4.17
C ILE A 171 7.81 18.32 -5.55
#